data_da62284a4bb91a2b752a20c1aef54bd9
#
_entry.id   da62284a4bb91a2b752a20c1aef54bd9
#
_cell.length_a   1.000
_cell.length_b   1.000
_cell.length_c   1.000
_cell.angle_alpha   90.00
_cell.angle_beta   90.00
_cell.angle_gamma   90.00
#
_symmetry.space_group_name_H-M   'P 1'
#
loop_
_entity.id
_entity.type
_entity.pdbx_description
1 polymer ?
#
loop_
_entity_poly.entity_id
_entity_poly.type
_entity_poly.pdbx_seq_one_letter_code
_entity_poly.pdbx_strand_id
1 'polypeptide(L)'
;MKLLTRLGAVVRQPQILPAYLHWCALRSVGRVPRRAFRDQPNQVREAAIGEWFSFSEFWTFHELIPRSEETLLLHALSRPDHQAGLALDIGANLGIFACRVASLGHRVHAFEPMPDTFARLEKNIFANELEDLVRANLIGIGDEEGFAEFERPAKSPGQSRMTLSGGPDVTRVPLTTLDRYMERESIPFVDFLKIDVEGMETRVIRGGRKVFQEKRIGTALIEVCPWNLRHAGTSPKELFREIDSLGYGGWRVEDDGTPGEPWQSIDLEQIHLENFVLRPNESITASA
;
A
#
# COMPACT_ATOMS: atom_id res chain seq x y z
N MET A 1 -21.58 17.45 9.48
CA MET A 1 -21.09 16.07 9.30
C MET A 1 -19.58 15.98 9.43
N LYS A 2 -18.77 16.73 8.63
CA LYS A 2 -17.28 16.68 8.67
C LYS A 2 -16.63 16.98 10.05
N LEU A 3 -17.21 17.84 10.90
CA LEU A 3 -16.66 18.18 12.22
C LEU A 3 -16.84 17.04 13.23
N LEU A 4 -17.97 16.35 13.20
CA LEU A 4 -18.29 15.23 14.10
C LEU A 4 -17.41 13.99 13.79
N THR A 5 -17.15 13.73 12.52
CA THR A 5 -16.23 12.67 12.09
C THR A 5 -14.80 12.93 12.57
N ARG A 6 -14.36 14.20 12.52
CA ARG A 6 -13.04 14.65 12.99
C ARG A 6 -12.88 14.53 14.51
N LEU A 7 -13.89 14.94 15.27
CA LEU A 7 -13.91 14.74 16.72
C LEU A 7 -13.91 13.25 17.08
N GLY A 8 -14.58 12.43 16.30
CA GLY A 8 -14.57 10.97 16.47
C GLY A 8 -13.19 10.34 16.29
N ALA A 9 -12.38 10.81 15.33
CA ALA A 9 -11.01 10.32 15.13
C ALA A 9 -10.10 10.71 16.31
N VAL A 10 -10.18 11.97 16.79
CA VAL A 10 -9.43 12.43 17.97
C VAL A 10 -9.84 11.66 19.24
N VAL A 11 -11.12 11.32 19.39
CA VAL A 11 -11.59 10.53 20.53
C VAL A 11 -11.05 9.09 20.48
N ARG A 12 -10.96 8.51 19.29
CA ARG A 12 -10.38 7.16 19.09
C ARG A 12 -8.86 7.12 19.26
N GLN A 13 -8.18 8.22 18.97
CA GLN A 13 -6.72 8.35 19.08
C GLN A 13 -6.33 9.65 19.82
N PRO A 14 -6.54 9.73 21.15
CA PRO A 14 -6.33 10.95 21.92
C PRO A 14 -4.88 11.47 21.87
N GLN A 15 -3.91 10.62 21.57
CA GLN A 15 -2.50 10.99 21.38
C GLN A 15 -2.27 11.95 20.21
N ILE A 16 -3.16 12.00 19.23
CA ILE A 16 -3.04 12.92 18.08
C ILE A 16 -3.59 14.33 18.38
N LEU A 17 -4.29 14.52 19.50
CA LEU A 17 -4.92 15.80 19.83
C LEU A 17 -3.93 16.97 19.92
N PRO A 18 -2.75 16.85 20.58
CA PRO A 18 -1.79 17.95 20.63
C PRO A 18 -1.28 18.32 19.23
N ALA A 19 -0.98 17.33 18.41
CA ALA A 19 -0.55 17.51 17.04
C ALA A 19 -1.63 18.17 16.18
N TYR A 20 -2.87 17.74 16.33
CA TYR A 20 -4.01 18.33 15.66
C TYR A 20 -4.25 19.80 16.03
N LEU A 21 -4.23 20.12 17.30
CA LEU A 21 -4.41 21.50 17.77
C LEU A 21 -3.27 22.39 17.28
N HIS A 22 -2.04 21.91 17.31
CA HIS A 22 -0.88 22.61 16.80
C HIS A 22 -1.01 22.87 15.29
N TRP A 23 -1.40 21.84 14.51
CA TRP A 23 -1.64 21.98 13.07
C TRP A 23 -2.77 22.96 12.74
N CYS A 24 -3.89 22.94 13.50
CA CYS A 24 -4.97 23.91 13.35
C CYS A 24 -4.50 25.35 13.60
N ALA A 25 -3.69 25.56 14.64
CA ALA A 25 -3.14 26.88 14.97
C ALA A 25 -2.20 27.39 13.85
N LEU A 26 -1.36 26.52 13.31
CA LEU A 26 -0.43 26.88 12.24
C LEU A 26 -1.11 27.16 10.91
N ARG A 27 -2.17 26.42 10.58
CA ARG A 27 -2.99 26.69 9.41
C ARG A 27 -3.71 28.04 9.50
N SER A 28 -4.18 28.43 10.67
CA SER A 28 -4.84 29.73 10.87
C SER A 28 -3.92 30.92 10.60
N VAL A 29 -2.60 30.73 10.71
CA VAL A 29 -1.56 31.73 10.40
C VAL A 29 -0.83 31.50 9.06
N GLY A 30 -1.34 30.57 8.22
CA GLY A 30 -0.78 30.31 6.89
C GLY A 30 0.59 29.63 6.88
N ARG A 31 1.02 29.07 8.01
CA ARG A 31 2.31 28.39 8.16
C ARG A 31 2.09 26.97 8.67
N VAL A 32 2.31 25.96 7.82
CA VAL A 32 2.44 24.55 8.24
C VAL A 32 3.93 24.27 8.39
N PRO A 33 4.46 24.02 9.60
CA PRO A 33 5.89 23.76 9.77
C PRO A 33 6.25 22.35 9.30
N ARG A 34 7.35 22.26 8.59
CA ARG A 34 7.96 21.01 8.13
C ARG A 34 8.34 20.02 9.25
N ARG A 35 8.14 20.33 10.53
CA ARG A 35 8.66 19.56 11.67
C ARG A 35 7.68 19.40 12.84
N ALA A 36 6.38 19.60 12.62
CA ALA A 36 5.42 19.61 13.73
C ALA A 36 5.29 18.26 14.49
N PHE A 37 5.80 17.16 13.92
CA PHE A 37 5.65 15.81 14.47
C PHE A 37 6.97 15.04 14.67
N ARG A 38 8.08 15.78 14.69
CA ARG A 38 9.42 15.20 14.78
C ARG A 38 9.67 14.31 15.99
N ASP A 39 8.86 14.46 17.04
CA ASP A 39 9.10 13.84 18.35
C ASP A 39 8.17 12.66 18.66
N GLN A 40 7.37 12.18 17.68
CA GLN A 40 6.56 11.00 17.86
C GLN A 40 7.22 9.80 17.17
N PRO A 41 7.87 8.89 17.92
CA PRO A 41 8.40 7.67 17.36
C PRO A 41 7.24 6.86 16.73
N ASN A 42 7.48 6.29 15.58
CA ASN A 42 6.54 5.44 14.82
C ASN A 42 5.41 6.15 14.06
N GLN A 43 5.51 7.45 13.82
CA GLN A 43 4.56 8.14 12.94
C GLN A 43 5.28 8.79 11.75
N VAL A 44 4.71 8.66 10.56
CA VAL A 44 5.08 9.45 9.40
C VAL A 44 4.92 10.93 9.78
N ARG A 45 5.81 11.80 9.30
CA ARG A 45 5.75 13.24 9.61
C ARG A 45 4.59 13.89 8.84
N GLU A 46 3.41 13.79 9.40
CA GLU A 46 2.15 14.14 8.77
C GLU A 46 2.07 15.61 8.38
N ALA A 47 2.78 16.49 9.08
CA ALA A 47 2.86 17.90 8.70
C ALA A 47 3.50 18.10 7.32
N ALA A 48 4.47 17.26 6.97
CA ALA A 48 5.11 17.31 5.69
C ALA A 48 4.19 16.82 4.57
N ILE A 49 3.41 15.79 4.84
CA ILE A 49 2.37 15.31 3.93
C ILE A 49 1.24 16.33 3.84
N GLY A 50 0.86 16.95 4.97
CA GLY A 50 -0.17 17.98 5.05
C GLY A 50 0.11 19.24 4.23
N GLU A 51 1.36 19.53 3.86
CA GLU A 51 1.68 20.64 2.95
C GLU A 51 1.10 20.44 1.54
N TRP A 52 0.87 19.19 1.11
CA TRP A 52 0.39 18.85 -0.24
C TRP A 52 -1.00 18.27 -0.29
N PHE A 53 -1.61 18.04 0.85
CA PHE A 53 -2.98 17.54 0.96
C PHE A 53 -3.93 18.62 1.42
N SER A 54 -5.19 18.54 1.01
CA SER A 54 -6.25 19.27 1.67
C SER A 54 -6.43 18.73 3.10
N PHE A 55 -7.00 19.55 3.99
CA PHE A 55 -7.26 19.11 5.36
C PHE A 55 -8.13 17.85 5.47
N SER A 56 -9.00 17.60 4.49
CA SER A 56 -9.81 16.40 4.43
C SER A 56 -8.98 15.15 4.08
N GLU A 57 -7.94 15.31 3.25
CA GLU A 57 -7.02 14.25 2.88
C GLU A 57 -6.08 13.88 4.03
N PHE A 58 -5.63 14.86 4.82
CA PHE A 58 -4.84 14.63 6.02
C PHE A 58 -5.55 13.71 7.05
N TRP A 59 -6.86 13.90 7.23
CA TRP A 59 -7.63 13.04 8.14
C TRP A 59 -7.87 11.65 7.59
N THR A 60 -8.02 11.54 6.29
CA THR A 60 -8.10 10.25 5.60
C THR A 60 -6.81 9.48 5.80
N PHE A 61 -5.67 10.16 5.82
CA PHE A 61 -4.36 9.57 6.05
C PHE A 61 -4.24 8.82 7.38
N HIS A 62 -4.73 9.37 8.47
CA HIS A 62 -4.71 8.71 9.79
C HIS A 62 -5.67 7.53 9.90
N GLU A 63 -6.68 7.49 9.03
CA GLU A 63 -7.65 6.40 8.96
C GLU A 63 -7.25 5.30 7.97
N LEU A 64 -6.26 5.58 7.10
CA LEU A 64 -5.93 4.73 5.94
C LEU A 64 -4.94 3.59 6.21
N ILE A 65 -4.25 3.58 7.36
CA ILE A 65 -3.55 2.35 7.78
C ILE A 65 -4.32 1.79 8.97
N PRO A 66 -5.19 0.80 8.77
CA PRO A 66 -5.84 0.09 9.87
C PRO A 66 -4.76 -0.50 10.79
N ARG A 67 -5.03 -0.54 12.08
CA ARG A 67 -4.13 -1.19 13.06
C ARG A 67 -3.81 -2.63 12.68
N SER A 68 -4.74 -3.29 12.00
CA SER A 68 -4.60 -4.62 11.43
C SER A 68 -3.45 -4.73 10.42
N GLU A 69 -3.35 -3.82 9.46
CA GLU A 69 -2.24 -3.80 8.49
C GLU A 69 -0.91 -3.49 9.16
N GLU A 70 -0.89 -2.56 10.11
CA GLU A 70 0.32 -2.23 10.88
C GLU A 70 0.80 -3.43 11.70
N THR A 71 -0.09 -4.18 12.33
CA THR A 71 0.24 -5.39 13.10
C THR A 71 0.82 -6.48 12.19
N LEU A 72 0.21 -6.73 11.04
CA LEU A 72 0.74 -7.66 10.04
C LEU A 72 2.12 -7.28 9.57
N LEU A 73 2.30 -5.98 9.25
CA LEU A 73 3.55 -5.41 8.79
C LEU A 73 4.66 -5.58 9.84
N LEU A 74 4.40 -5.18 11.08
CA LEU A 74 5.37 -5.28 12.18
C LEU A 74 5.77 -6.72 12.40
N HIS A 75 4.83 -7.65 12.37
CA HIS A 75 5.12 -9.07 12.53
C HIS A 75 5.98 -9.62 11.38
N ALA A 76 5.64 -9.27 10.14
CA ALA A 76 6.37 -9.73 8.96
C ALA A 76 7.80 -9.16 8.86
N LEU A 77 7.99 -7.91 9.31
CA LEU A 77 9.28 -7.22 9.27
C LEU A 77 10.14 -7.45 10.52
N SER A 78 9.58 -8.04 11.57
CA SER A 78 10.32 -8.39 12.80
C SER A 78 11.19 -9.61 12.55
N ARG A 79 12.47 -9.36 12.22
CA ARG A 79 13.46 -10.42 11.96
C ARG A 79 14.19 -10.82 13.25
N PRO A 80 14.50 -12.12 13.44
CA PRO A 80 15.21 -12.59 14.62
C PRO A 80 16.63 -12.00 14.75
N ASP A 81 17.25 -11.63 13.63
CA ASP A 81 18.59 -11.04 13.56
C ASP A 81 18.63 -9.52 13.73
N HIS A 82 17.47 -8.89 14.01
CA HIS A 82 17.29 -7.44 14.12
C HIS A 82 17.75 -6.64 12.89
N GLN A 83 17.88 -7.30 11.73
CA GLN A 83 18.16 -6.58 10.50
C GLN A 83 16.89 -5.92 9.96
N ALA A 84 17.08 -4.79 9.26
CA ALA A 84 15.99 -4.12 8.59
C ALA A 84 15.42 -5.02 7.48
N GLY A 85 14.13 -5.33 7.54
CA GLY A 85 13.42 -6.05 6.51
C GLY A 85 13.25 -5.21 5.25
N LEU A 86 12.90 -5.87 4.14
CA LEU A 86 12.56 -5.23 2.88
C LEU A 86 11.07 -5.34 2.62
N ALA A 87 10.41 -4.20 2.37
CA ALA A 87 9.04 -4.15 1.88
C ALA A 87 8.99 -3.68 0.42
N LEU A 88 8.03 -4.20 -0.33
CA LEU A 88 7.62 -3.64 -1.62
C LEU A 88 6.19 -3.09 -1.48
N ASP A 89 5.96 -1.87 -1.97
CA ASP A 89 4.67 -1.17 -1.97
C ASP A 89 4.23 -0.93 -3.42
N ILE A 90 3.39 -1.82 -3.96
CA ILE A 90 2.92 -1.76 -5.34
C ILE A 90 1.57 -1.05 -5.36
N GLY A 91 1.54 0.13 -6.01
CA GLY A 91 0.45 1.09 -5.91
C GLY A 91 0.67 2.04 -4.73
N ALA A 92 1.91 2.55 -4.59
CA ALA A 92 2.31 3.35 -3.43
C ALA A 92 1.55 4.67 -3.30
N ASN A 93 0.91 5.13 -4.37
CA ASN A 93 0.16 6.38 -4.39
C ASN A 93 1.02 7.53 -3.82
N LEU A 94 0.57 8.18 -2.78
CA LEU A 94 1.26 9.31 -2.13
C LEU A 94 2.37 8.87 -1.16
N GLY A 95 2.60 7.55 -1.01
CA GLY A 95 3.66 6.98 -0.18
C GLY A 95 3.31 6.84 1.29
N ILE A 96 2.03 6.81 1.63
CA ILE A 96 1.56 6.68 3.02
C ILE A 96 2.14 5.42 3.65
N PHE A 97 1.91 4.28 3.00
CA PHE A 97 2.41 3.00 3.47
C PHE A 97 3.95 2.95 3.44
N ALA A 98 4.56 3.33 2.31
CA ALA A 98 6.02 3.33 2.15
C ALA A 98 6.73 4.16 3.22
N CYS A 99 6.27 5.41 3.46
CA CYS A 99 6.84 6.29 4.48
C CYS A 99 6.62 5.72 5.89
N ARG A 100 5.47 5.10 6.15
CA ARG A 100 5.20 4.47 7.45
C ARG A 100 6.16 3.33 7.73
N VAL A 101 6.35 2.41 6.79
CA VAL A 101 7.29 1.29 6.90
C VAL A 101 8.72 1.79 7.11
N ALA A 102 9.14 2.78 6.33
CA ALA A 102 10.47 3.35 6.43
C ALA A 102 10.69 4.08 7.76
N SER A 103 9.66 4.73 8.33
CA SER A 103 9.76 5.38 9.65
C SER A 103 10.02 4.40 10.79
N LEU A 104 9.74 3.11 10.58
CA LEU A 104 10.05 2.01 11.48
C LEU A 104 11.47 1.44 11.28
N GLY A 105 12.25 2.01 10.34
CA GLY A 105 13.63 1.61 10.07
C GLY A 105 13.80 0.55 8.99
N HIS A 106 12.75 0.19 8.25
CA HIS A 106 12.82 -0.81 7.20
C HIS A 106 13.05 -0.18 5.83
N ARG A 107 13.62 -0.95 4.90
CA ARG A 107 13.79 -0.53 3.51
C ARG A 107 12.52 -0.77 2.73
N VAL A 108 12.18 0.15 1.82
CA VAL A 108 11.00 0.06 0.98
C VAL A 108 11.34 0.37 -0.46
N HIS A 109 10.84 -0.44 -1.40
CA HIS A 109 10.74 -0.05 -2.79
C HIS A 109 9.27 0.22 -3.10
N ALA A 110 8.95 1.48 -3.43
CA ALA A 110 7.62 1.97 -3.70
C ALA A 110 7.42 2.15 -5.21
N PHE A 111 6.27 1.70 -5.73
CA PHE A 111 5.94 1.75 -7.17
C PHE A 111 4.68 2.58 -7.38
N GLU A 112 4.81 3.66 -8.09
CA GLU A 112 3.69 4.53 -8.48
C GLU A 112 3.84 4.92 -9.96
N PRO A 113 2.91 4.47 -10.83
CA PRO A 113 3.05 4.72 -12.27
C PRO A 113 2.68 6.12 -12.72
N MET A 114 1.83 6.85 -11.97
CA MET A 114 1.32 8.17 -12.39
C MET A 114 2.30 9.28 -12.03
N PRO A 115 2.83 10.05 -13.01
CA PRO A 115 3.88 11.06 -12.76
C PRO A 115 3.52 12.10 -11.70
N ASP A 116 2.26 12.59 -11.70
CA ASP A 116 1.83 13.61 -10.73
C ASP A 116 1.77 13.07 -9.31
N THR A 117 1.28 11.83 -9.16
CA THR A 117 1.18 11.13 -7.89
C THR A 117 2.58 10.76 -7.41
N PHE A 118 3.43 10.28 -8.31
CA PHE A 118 4.83 9.97 -8.05
C PHE A 118 5.62 11.20 -7.55
N ALA A 119 5.43 12.36 -8.19
CA ALA A 119 6.07 13.59 -7.72
C ALA A 119 5.65 13.98 -6.29
N ARG A 120 4.44 13.61 -5.87
CA ARG A 120 3.97 13.81 -4.49
C ARG A 120 4.57 12.76 -3.54
N LEU A 121 4.68 11.50 -3.98
CA LEU A 121 5.39 10.45 -3.24
C LEU A 121 6.84 10.88 -2.95
N GLU A 122 7.60 11.33 -3.95
CA GLU A 122 8.98 11.81 -3.76
C GLU A 122 9.05 12.98 -2.76
N LYS A 123 8.13 13.93 -2.86
CA LYS A 123 8.06 15.04 -1.88
C LYS A 123 7.77 14.55 -0.47
N ASN A 124 6.91 13.55 -0.31
CA ASN A 124 6.60 12.98 0.99
C ASN A 124 7.80 12.23 1.58
N ILE A 125 8.52 11.47 0.76
CA ILE A 125 9.78 10.82 1.16
C ILE A 125 10.78 11.87 1.63
N PHE A 126 11.03 12.89 0.83
CA PHE A 126 11.97 13.98 1.16
C PHE A 126 11.56 14.73 2.43
N ALA A 127 10.30 15.09 2.56
CA ALA A 127 9.80 15.84 3.72
C ALA A 127 9.87 15.03 5.03
N ASN A 128 9.87 13.71 4.93
CA ASN A 128 10.04 12.80 6.06
C ASN A 128 11.51 12.40 6.31
N GLU A 129 12.48 12.86 5.47
CA GLU A 129 13.90 12.50 5.55
C GLU A 129 14.11 10.97 5.44
N LEU A 130 13.44 10.34 4.46
CA LEU A 130 13.41 8.87 4.27
C LEU A 130 14.09 8.41 2.97
N GLU A 131 14.85 9.28 2.29
CA GLU A 131 15.47 9.00 0.99
C GLU A 131 16.44 7.82 1.03
N ASP A 132 17.07 7.59 2.17
CA ASP A 132 18.01 6.47 2.37
C ASP A 132 17.29 5.13 2.59
N LEU A 133 16.00 5.15 2.90
CA LEU A 133 15.20 3.97 3.21
C LEU A 133 14.14 3.66 2.14
N VAL A 134 13.64 4.68 1.44
CA VAL A 134 12.60 4.50 0.42
C VAL A 134 13.15 4.78 -0.97
N ARG A 135 13.10 3.75 -1.82
CA ARG A 135 13.35 3.89 -3.25
C ARG A 135 12.03 4.01 -3.99
N ALA A 136 11.72 5.19 -4.48
CA ALA A 136 10.57 5.42 -5.33
C ALA A 136 10.87 5.02 -6.79
N ASN A 137 9.90 4.37 -7.45
CA ASN A 137 9.98 3.87 -8.81
C ASN A 137 8.78 4.38 -9.61
N LEU A 138 9.03 5.21 -10.64
CA LEU A 138 8.01 5.71 -11.57
C LEU A 138 7.72 4.63 -12.62
N ILE A 139 7.10 3.54 -12.23
CA ILE A 139 6.79 2.39 -13.07
C ILE A 139 5.63 1.61 -12.45
N GLY A 140 4.79 1.00 -13.27
CA GLY A 140 3.79 0.04 -12.83
C GLY A 140 4.33 -1.38 -12.80
N ILE A 141 3.76 -2.21 -11.94
CA ILE A 141 4.01 -3.66 -11.91
C ILE A 141 2.80 -4.36 -12.52
N GLY A 142 3.05 -5.20 -13.53
CA GLY A 142 2.04 -5.96 -14.25
C GLY A 142 2.50 -7.36 -14.61
N ASP A 143 1.85 -7.99 -15.58
CA ASP A 143 2.16 -9.34 -16.07
C ASP A 143 3.15 -9.37 -17.23
N GLU A 144 3.45 -8.22 -17.84
CA GLU A 144 4.39 -8.08 -18.96
C GLU A 144 5.20 -6.78 -18.87
N GLU A 145 6.35 -6.74 -19.56
CA GLU A 145 7.12 -5.51 -19.73
C GLU A 145 6.56 -4.71 -20.92
N GLY A 146 6.59 -3.39 -20.79
CA GLY A 146 6.12 -2.52 -21.86
C GLY A 146 5.53 -1.22 -21.36
N PHE A 147 4.36 -0.88 -21.84
CA PHE A 147 3.65 0.32 -21.46
C PHE A 147 2.16 0.02 -21.31
N ALA A 148 1.52 0.70 -20.38
CA ALA A 148 0.07 0.70 -20.25
C ALA A 148 -0.48 2.14 -20.26
N GLU A 149 -1.75 2.25 -20.56
CA GLU A 149 -2.48 3.50 -20.50
C GLU A 149 -3.28 3.56 -19.19
N PHE A 150 -3.12 4.62 -18.45
CA PHE A 150 -3.83 4.87 -17.22
C PHE A 150 -4.73 6.09 -17.37
N GLU A 151 -5.93 6.00 -16.83
CA GLU A 151 -6.85 7.12 -16.69
C GLU A 151 -7.01 7.52 -15.23
N ARG A 152 -7.31 8.80 -15.01
CA ARG A 152 -7.68 9.30 -13.69
C ARG A 152 -9.17 9.64 -13.70
N PRO A 153 -10.01 8.90 -12.98
CA PRO A 153 -11.43 9.20 -12.92
C PRO A 153 -11.66 10.61 -12.33
N ALA A 154 -12.42 11.47 -13.01
CA ALA A 154 -12.69 12.84 -12.58
C ALA A 154 -13.32 12.94 -11.17
N LYS A 155 -14.05 11.90 -10.74
CA LYS A 155 -14.73 11.84 -9.44
C LYS A 155 -13.85 11.25 -8.33
N SER A 156 -12.70 10.67 -8.65
CA SER A 156 -11.79 10.02 -7.70
C SER A 156 -10.34 10.32 -8.07
N PRO A 157 -9.88 11.57 -7.91
CA PRO A 157 -8.56 11.99 -8.38
C PRO A 157 -7.38 11.30 -7.66
N GLY A 158 -7.64 10.59 -6.58
CA GLY A 158 -6.65 9.75 -5.87
C GLY A 158 -6.53 8.33 -6.41
N GLN A 159 -7.46 7.90 -7.28
CA GLN A 159 -7.48 6.55 -7.85
C GLN A 159 -7.12 6.63 -9.32
N SER A 160 -6.00 6.07 -9.71
CA SER A 160 -5.63 5.89 -11.12
C SER A 160 -5.78 4.42 -11.47
N ARG A 161 -6.39 4.14 -12.63
CA ARG A 161 -6.59 2.75 -13.07
C ARG A 161 -6.16 2.58 -14.52
N MET A 162 -5.73 1.39 -14.85
CA MET A 162 -5.43 1.07 -16.24
C MET A 162 -6.72 1.11 -17.08
N THR A 163 -6.63 1.68 -18.27
CA THR A 163 -7.72 1.69 -19.25
C THR A 163 -7.34 0.89 -20.49
N LEU A 164 -8.30 0.16 -21.04
CA LEU A 164 -8.15 -0.61 -22.28
C LEU A 164 -8.76 0.13 -23.48
N SER A 165 -9.53 1.20 -23.22
CA SER A 165 -10.34 1.87 -24.25
C SER A 165 -9.73 3.14 -24.81
N GLY A 166 -8.62 3.62 -24.25
CA GLY A 166 -8.05 4.92 -24.60
C GLY A 166 -8.99 6.08 -24.27
N GLY A 167 -8.49 7.30 -24.30
CA GLY A 167 -9.29 8.50 -24.05
C GLY A 167 -8.43 9.76 -24.14
N PRO A 168 -9.02 10.97 -24.07
CA PRO A 168 -8.25 12.20 -24.16
C PRO A 168 -7.34 12.47 -22.95
N ASP A 169 -7.65 11.88 -21.79
CA ASP A 169 -6.96 12.12 -20.52
C ASP A 169 -6.21 10.87 -20.02
N VAL A 170 -5.59 10.12 -20.93
CA VAL A 170 -4.79 8.95 -20.57
C VAL A 170 -3.31 9.30 -20.44
N THR A 171 -2.65 8.69 -19.47
CA THR A 171 -1.21 8.77 -19.28
C THR A 171 -0.59 7.42 -19.63
N ARG A 172 0.37 7.41 -20.56
CA ARG A 172 1.14 6.22 -20.90
C ARG A 172 2.28 6.06 -19.91
N VAL A 173 2.31 4.94 -19.20
CA VAL A 173 3.29 4.65 -18.16
C VAL A 173 4.07 3.37 -18.46
N PRO A 174 5.36 3.27 -18.08
CA PRO A 174 6.13 2.07 -18.25
C PRO A 174 5.65 0.98 -17.29
N LEU A 175 5.70 -0.27 -17.74
CA LEU A 175 5.43 -1.46 -16.94
C LEU A 175 6.64 -2.39 -16.90
N THR A 176 6.80 -3.07 -15.78
CA THR A 176 7.67 -4.23 -15.62
C THR A 176 6.95 -5.32 -14.82
N THR A 177 7.52 -6.51 -14.75
CA THR A 177 6.99 -7.58 -13.92
C THR A 177 7.72 -7.62 -12.57
N LEU A 178 7.07 -8.15 -11.54
CA LEU A 178 7.69 -8.33 -10.23
C LEU A 178 8.92 -9.24 -10.32
N ASP A 179 8.84 -10.32 -11.11
CA ASP A 179 9.96 -11.23 -11.36
C ASP A 179 11.17 -10.49 -11.94
N ARG A 180 10.97 -9.68 -12.98
CA ARG A 180 12.03 -8.90 -13.64
C ARG A 180 12.61 -7.84 -12.73
N TYR A 181 11.75 -7.16 -11.97
CA TYR A 181 12.21 -6.15 -11.03
C TYR A 181 13.12 -6.77 -9.96
N MET A 182 12.68 -7.86 -9.31
CA MET A 182 13.46 -8.52 -8.27
C MET A 182 14.77 -9.14 -8.82
N GLU A 183 14.78 -9.61 -10.06
CA GLU A 183 15.99 -10.09 -10.73
C GLU A 183 16.97 -8.93 -10.97
N ARG A 184 16.53 -7.84 -11.59
CA ARG A 184 17.35 -6.67 -11.91
C ARG A 184 17.97 -6.03 -10.67
N GLU A 185 17.20 -5.89 -9.61
CA GLU A 185 17.65 -5.30 -8.35
C GLU A 185 18.37 -6.30 -7.42
N SER A 186 18.55 -7.54 -7.88
CA SER A 186 19.18 -8.62 -7.11
C SER A 186 18.55 -8.80 -5.72
N ILE A 187 17.22 -8.69 -5.63
CA ILE A 187 16.46 -8.86 -4.39
C ILE A 187 16.25 -10.36 -4.15
N PRO A 188 16.87 -10.96 -3.13
CA PRO A 188 16.72 -12.41 -2.88
C PRO A 188 15.39 -12.75 -2.23
N PHE A 189 14.87 -11.88 -1.38
CA PHE A 189 13.67 -12.10 -0.58
C PHE A 189 13.01 -10.78 -0.22
N VAL A 190 11.68 -10.79 -0.12
CA VAL A 190 10.82 -9.68 0.31
C VAL A 190 10.09 -10.11 1.55
N ASP A 191 10.28 -9.40 2.65
CA ASP A 191 9.64 -9.71 3.93
C ASP A 191 8.14 -9.36 3.89
N PHE A 192 7.81 -8.22 3.28
CA PHE A 192 6.44 -7.76 3.14
C PHE A 192 6.18 -7.16 1.76
N LEU A 193 5.11 -7.60 1.11
CA LEU A 193 4.63 -7.08 -0.17
C LEU A 193 3.22 -6.52 0.00
N LYS A 194 3.01 -5.22 -0.30
CA LYS A 194 1.66 -4.66 -0.45
C LYS A 194 1.29 -4.59 -1.91
N ILE A 195 0.07 -5.00 -2.25
CA ILE A 195 -0.50 -4.91 -3.59
C ILE A 195 -1.85 -4.20 -3.48
N ASP A 196 -1.92 -2.99 -4.03
CA ASP A 196 -3.10 -2.13 -4.01
C ASP A 196 -3.11 -1.33 -5.34
N VAL A 197 -3.62 -1.95 -6.39
CA VAL A 197 -3.46 -1.50 -7.79
C VAL A 197 -4.77 -1.37 -8.56
N GLU A 198 -5.87 -1.18 -7.83
CA GLU A 198 -7.18 -0.80 -8.37
C GLU A 198 -7.69 -1.74 -9.49
N GLY A 199 -7.58 -3.07 -9.24
CA GLY A 199 -8.07 -4.12 -10.13
C GLY A 199 -6.97 -4.88 -10.90
N MET A 200 -5.71 -4.45 -10.82
CA MET A 200 -4.58 -5.08 -11.52
C MET A 200 -3.89 -6.16 -10.70
N GLU A 201 -4.42 -6.54 -9.53
CA GLU A 201 -3.84 -7.48 -8.57
C GLU A 201 -3.51 -8.82 -9.24
N THR A 202 -4.41 -9.35 -10.07
CA THR A 202 -4.20 -10.62 -10.81
C THR A 202 -3.00 -10.53 -11.75
N ARG A 203 -2.78 -9.38 -12.40
CA ARG A 203 -1.62 -9.18 -13.28
C ARG A 203 -0.33 -9.06 -12.48
N VAL A 204 -0.34 -8.40 -11.33
CA VAL A 204 0.83 -8.35 -10.42
C VAL A 204 1.22 -9.75 -9.97
N ILE A 205 0.26 -10.58 -9.55
CA ILE A 205 0.50 -11.98 -9.17
C ILE A 205 1.07 -12.79 -10.33
N ARG A 206 0.53 -12.65 -11.54
CA ARG A 206 1.06 -13.32 -12.75
C ARG A 206 2.48 -12.90 -13.10
N GLY A 207 2.76 -11.58 -13.01
CA GLY A 207 4.10 -11.03 -13.23
C GLY A 207 5.14 -11.38 -12.16
N GLY A 208 4.68 -11.85 -11.00
CA GLY A 208 5.50 -12.35 -9.90
C GLY A 208 5.53 -13.89 -9.80
N ARG A 209 5.05 -14.60 -10.82
CA ARG A 209 4.85 -16.06 -10.76
C ARG A 209 6.06 -16.82 -10.23
N LYS A 210 7.25 -16.50 -10.73
CA LYS A 210 8.51 -17.17 -10.34
C LYS A 210 8.85 -16.90 -8.87
N VAL A 211 8.84 -15.64 -8.44
CA VAL A 211 9.21 -15.26 -7.06
C VAL A 211 8.22 -15.79 -6.04
N PHE A 212 6.92 -15.90 -6.38
CA PHE A 212 5.93 -16.56 -5.54
C PHE A 212 6.17 -18.09 -5.49
N GLN A 213 6.40 -18.76 -6.64
CA GLN A 213 6.71 -20.21 -6.67
C GLN A 213 7.97 -20.55 -5.86
N GLU A 214 9.00 -19.71 -5.96
CA GLU A 214 10.25 -19.83 -5.21
C GLU A 214 10.14 -19.44 -3.72
N LYS A 215 8.92 -19.05 -3.25
CA LYS A 215 8.67 -18.60 -1.86
C LYS A 215 9.55 -17.43 -1.43
N ARG A 216 9.85 -16.54 -2.35
CA ARG A 216 10.67 -15.34 -2.09
C ARG A 216 9.86 -14.16 -1.55
N ILE A 217 8.56 -14.33 -1.35
CA ILE A 217 7.67 -13.37 -0.70
C ILE A 217 7.22 -13.99 0.64
N GLY A 218 7.58 -13.36 1.75
CA GLY A 218 7.26 -13.87 3.09
C GLY A 218 5.78 -13.68 3.42
N THR A 219 5.33 -12.44 3.47
CA THR A 219 3.93 -12.07 3.67
C THR A 219 3.52 -11.06 2.60
N ALA A 220 2.35 -11.24 2.00
CA ALA A 220 1.78 -10.20 1.15
C ALA A 220 0.42 -9.74 1.72
N LEU A 221 0.15 -8.44 1.57
CA LEU A 221 -1.16 -7.83 1.80
C LEU A 221 -1.74 -7.43 0.45
N ILE A 222 -2.95 -7.85 0.17
CA ILE A 222 -3.62 -7.54 -1.08
C ILE A 222 -4.99 -6.95 -0.81
N GLU A 223 -5.28 -5.79 -1.39
CA GLU A 223 -6.62 -5.22 -1.38
C GLU A 223 -7.47 -5.86 -2.49
N VAL A 224 -8.64 -6.34 -2.15
CA VAL A 224 -9.54 -7.02 -3.08
C VAL A 224 -10.85 -6.25 -3.19
N CYS A 225 -11.05 -5.58 -4.32
CA CYS A 225 -12.30 -4.92 -4.70
C CYS A 225 -12.91 -5.66 -5.90
N PRO A 226 -14.00 -6.43 -5.73
CA PRO A 226 -14.62 -7.20 -6.82
C PRO A 226 -15.04 -6.34 -8.01
N TRP A 227 -15.44 -5.10 -7.75
CA TRP A 227 -15.82 -4.17 -8.80
C TRP A 227 -14.61 -3.80 -9.69
N ASN A 228 -13.46 -3.48 -9.08
CA ASN A 228 -12.23 -3.13 -9.80
C ASN A 228 -11.73 -4.31 -10.63
N LEU A 229 -11.67 -5.51 -10.01
CA LEU A 229 -11.24 -6.74 -10.69
C LEU A 229 -12.10 -7.06 -11.92
N ARG A 230 -13.43 -6.94 -11.79
CA ARG A 230 -14.35 -7.18 -12.94
C ARG A 230 -14.12 -6.17 -14.08
N HIS A 231 -13.85 -4.90 -13.75
CA HIS A 231 -13.53 -3.89 -14.76
C HIS A 231 -12.18 -4.16 -15.45
N ALA A 232 -11.24 -4.77 -14.75
CA ALA A 232 -9.97 -5.22 -15.32
C ALA A 232 -10.04 -6.58 -16.04
N GLY A 233 -11.24 -7.16 -16.17
CA GLY A 233 -11.50 -8.40 -16.89
C GLY A 233 -11.14 -9.69 -16.13
N THR A 234 -11.12 -9.62 -14.79
CA THR A 234 -10.84 -10.77 -13.91
C THR A 234 -11.87 -10.83 -12.76
N SER A 235 -11.66 -11.69 -11.79
CA SER A 235 -12.55 -11.83 -10.62
C SER A 235 -11.76 -12.18 -9.36
N PRO A 236 -12.32 -11.93 -8.17
CA PRO A 236 -11.70 -12.37 -6.91
C PRO A 236 -11.40 -13.87 -6.87
N LYS A 237 -12.31 -14.68 -7.40
CA LYS A 237 -12.13 -16.13 -7.47
C LYS A 237 -10.98 -16.55 -8.38
N GLU A 238 -10.81 -15.86 -9.50
CA GLU A 238 -9.67 -16.10 -10.41
C GLU A 238 -8.36 -15.68 -9.76
N LEU A 239 -8.31 -14.51 -9.12
CA LEU A 239 -7.18 -14.02 -8.37
C LEU A 239 -6.71 -15.05 -7.32
N PHE A 240 -7.60 -15.53 -6.47
CA PHE A 240 -7.24 -16.47 -5.41
C PHE A 240 -6.87 -17.87 -5.95
N ARG A 241 -7.44 -18.30 -7.06
CA ARG A 241 -7.00 -19.53 -7.74
C ARG A 241 -5.57 -19.41 -8.26
N GLU A 242 -5.19 -18.26 -8.81
CA GLU A 242 -3.80 -18.01 -9.21
C GLU A 242 -2.89 -18.09 -7.98
N ILE A 243 -3.24 -17.43 -6.87
CA ILE A 243 -2.49 -17.43 -5.62
C ILE A 243 -2.33 -18.85 -5.06
N ASP A 244 -3.40 -19.64 -5.00
CA ASP A 244 -3.35 -21.04 -4.56
C ASP A 244 -2.44 -21.88 -5.47
N SER A 245 -2.48 -21.67 -6.79
CA SER A 245 -1.65 -22.39 -7.75
C SER A 245 -0.15 -22.14 -7.55
N LEU A 246 0.20 -21.04 -6.89
CA LEU A 246 1.56 -20.65 -6.53
C LEU A 246 1.98 -21.17 -5.14
N GLY A 247 1.08 -21.90 -4.45
CA GLY A 247 1.30 -22.47 -3.13
C GLY A 247 1.28 -21.41 -2.02
N TYR A 248 0.44 -20.39 -2.16
CA TYR A 248 0.09 -19.42 -1.12
C TYR A 248 -1.36 -19.59 -0.73
N GLY A 249 -1.66 -19.49 0.56
CA GLY A 249 -3.01 -19.31 1.06
C GLY A 249 -3.33 -17.83 1.21
N GLY A 250 -4.63 -17.51 1.21
CA GLY A 250 -5.14 -16.17 1.46
C GLY A 250 -6.20 -16.19 2.56
N TRP A 251 -6.07 -15.27 3.52
CA TRP A 251 -6.98 -15.11 4.65
C TRP A 251 -7.42 -13.66 4.75
N ARG A 252 -8.69 -13.44 5.06
CA ARG A 252 -9.17 -12.08 5.37
C ARG A 252 -8.40 -11.54 6.57
N VAL A 253 -8.08 -10.25 6.54
CA VAL A 253 -7.42 -9.59 7.66
C VAL A 253 -8.47 -9.15 8.66
N GLU A 254 -8.34 -9.61 9.91
CA GLU A 254 -9.21 -9.19 11.01
C GLU A 254 -8.75 -7.84 11.58
N ASP A 255 -9.62 -7.18 12.37
CA ASP A 255 -9.35 -5.86 12.96
C ASP A 255 -8.10 -5.80 13.84
N ASP A 256 -7.68 -6.93 14.41
CA ASP A 256 -6.47 -7.04 15.23
C ASP A 256 -5.21 -7.39 14.43
N GLY A 257 -5.33 -7.53 13.11
CA GLY A 257 -4.24 -7.90 12.21
C GLY A 257 -3.94 -9.39 12.12
N THR A 258 -4.75 -10.24 12.73
CA THR A 258 -4.59 -11.69 12.58
C THR A 258 -5.23 -12.19 11.28
N PRO A 259 -4.72 -13.29 10.70
CA PRO A 259 -5.41 -13.98 9.62
C PRO A 259 -6.73 -14.56 10.14
N GLY A 260 -7.83 -14.16 9.52
CA GLY A 260 -9.19 -14.65 9.81
C GLY A 260 -9.61 -15.81 8.91
N GLU A 261 -10.81 -15.71 8.34
CA GLU A 261 -11.35 -16.75 7.47
C GLU A 261 -10.55 -16.89 6.17
N PRO A 262 -10.28 -18.14 5.71
CA PRO A 262 -9.67 -18.35 4.41
C PRO A 262 -10.65 -17.94 3.30
N TRP A 263 -10.12 -17.45 2.18
CA TRP A 263 -10.93 -16.93 1.08
C TRP A 263 -11.99 -17.92 0.57
N GLN A 264 -11.73 -19.22 0.66
CA GLN A 264 -12.66 -20.28 0.23
C GLN A 264 -13.96 -20.30 1.03
N SER A 265 -13.95 -19.79 2.27
CA SER A 265 -15.11 -19.73 3.17
C SER A 265 -15.90 -18.43 3.02
N ILE A 266 -15.42 -17.48 2.21
CA ILE A 266 -15.99 -16.15 2.06
C ILE A 266 -16.79 -16.08 0.75
N ASP A 267 -17.99 -15.52 0.80
CA ASP A 267 -18.72 -15.15 -0.43
C ASP A 267 -18.09 -13.90 -1.05
N LEU A 268 -17.13 -14.14 -1.93
CA LEU A 268 -16.34 -13.10 -2.59
C LEU A 268 -17.19 -12.17 -3.49
N GLU A 269 -18.42 -12.54 -3.82
CA GLU A 269 -19.31 -11.67 -4.60
C GLU A 269 -20.04 -10.63 -3.74
N GLN A 270 -20.06 -10.84 -2.42
CA GLN A 270 -20.71 -9.94 -1.46
C GLN A 270 -19.73 -8.98 -0.77
N ILE A 271 -18.41 -9.18 -0.87
CA ILE A 271 -17.45 -8.22 -0.36
C ILE A 271 -17.47 -6.96 -1.23
N HIS A 272 -17.30 -5.79 -0.62
CA HIS A 272 -17.15 -4.53 -1.33
C HIS A 272 -15.68 -4.19 -1.57
N LEU A 273 -14.91 -4.20 -0.51
CA LEU A 273 -13.48 -3.98 -0.48
C LEU A 273 -12.97 -4.64 0.80
N GLU A 274 -12.03 -5.56 0.66
CA GLU A 274 -11.46 -6.31 1.78
C GLU A 274 -9.97 -6.52 1.60
N ASN A 275 -9.26 -6.56 2.71
CA ASN A 275 -7.84 -6.87 2.73
C ASN A 275 -7.62 -8.36 3.04
N PHE A 276 -6.72 -8.97 2.29
CA PHE A 276 -6.31 -10.35 2.50
C PHE A 276 -4.81 -10.42 2.72
N VAL A 277 -4.41 -11.22 3.71
CA VAL A 277 -3.01 -11.60 3.92
C VAL A 277 -2.72 -12.89 3.18
N LEU A 278 -1.62 -12.90 2.41
CA LEU A 278 -1.14 -14.08 1.70
C LEU A 278 0.14 -14.59 2.37
N ARG A 279 0.23 -15.89 2.57
CA ARG A 279 1.42 -16.58 3.11
C ARG A 279 1.66 -17.89 2.40
N PRO A 280 2.94 -18.35 2.31
CA PRO A 280 3.24 -19.70 1.85
C PRO A 280 2.49 -20.76 2.68
N ASN A 281 1.89 -21.74 2.03
CA ASN A 281 1.10 -22.79 2.71
C ASN A 281 1.91 -23.59 3.76
N GLU A 282 3.23 -23.69 3.61
CA GLU A 282 4.12 -24.41 4.53
C GLU A 282 4.39 -23.64 5.85
N SER A 283 4.14 -22.31 5.88
CA SER A 283 4.40 -21.47 7.07
C SER A 283 3.33 -21.60 8.16
N ILE A 284 2.21 -22.27 7.89
CA ILE A 284 1.05 -22.35 8.79
C ILE A 284 1.17 -23.51 9.80
N THR A 285 1.98 -24.52 9.47
CA THR A 285 2.17 -25.69 10.34
C THR A 285 3.15 -25.49 11.50
N ALA A 286 3.85 -24.33 11.53
CA ALA A 286 4.90 -24.05 12.54
C ALA A 286 4.44 -23.18 13.73
N SER A 287 3.17 -22.72 13.76
CA SER A 287 2.65 -21.82 14.81
C SER A 287 1.32 -22.30 15.44
N ALA A 288 1.04 -23.60 15.44
CA ALA A 288 -0.08 -24.22 16.18
C ALA A 288 0.41 -24.91 17.46
#